data_6482c06b3638d5cebcaa97ba2b4058e6
#
_entry.id   6482c06b3638d5cebcaa97ba2b4058e6
#
_cell.length_a   1.000
_cell.length_b   1.000
_cell.length_c   1.000
_cell.angle_alpha   90.00
_cell.angle_beta   90.00
_cell.angle_gamma   90.00
#
_symmetry.space_group_name_H-M   'P 1'
#
loop_
_entity.id
_entity.type
_entity.pdbx_description
1 polymer ?
#
loop_
_entity_poly.entity_id
_entity_poly.type
_entity_poly.pdbx_seq_one_letter_code
_entity_poly.pdbx_strand_id
1 'polypeptide(L)'
;HCISSAASDVYKRQIYGSPKYLEKHGFPKSTSDLNKHSFISFGRGAPSPVYNPDWALKLGTKDNKKRKTVMKVNSVYGLLLAVQSGVGLAALPDYITVNQPNIVKVLPNIEGPITEAHFVYPQSMKNVARVQAFRNFLYSKISEWEF
;
A
#
# COMPACT_ATOMS: atom_id res chain seq x y z
N HIS A 1 -20.76 22.20 -4.16
CA HIS A 1 -20.48 21.91 -2.76
C HIS A 1 -19.02 22.25 -2.51
N CYS A 2 -18.76 23.35 -1.76
CA CYS A 2 -17.42 23.67 -1.30
C CYS A 2 -17.01 22.65 -0.25
N ILE A 3 -15.94 21.93 -0.53
CA ILE A 3 -15.32 20.96 0.38
C ILE A 3 -14.10 21.65 1.01
N SER A 4 -13.97 21.58 2.32
CA SER A 4 -12.75 21.97 3.01
C SER A 4 -11.91 20.71 3.25
N SER A 5 -10.67 20.73 2.80
CA SER A 5 -9.69 19.69 3.07
C SER A 5 -8.77 20.18 4.19
N ALA A 6 -8.64 19.39 5.21
CA ALA A 6 -7.67 19.64 6.28
C ALA A 6 -7.07 18.31 6.69
N ALA A 7 -5.79 18.20 6.77
CA ALA A 7 -4.92 17.06 6.98
C ALA A 7 -4.68 16.22 5.73
N SER A 8 -3.46 16.18 5.33
CA SER A 8 -2.97 15.12 4.48
C SER A 8 -1.96 14.30 5.28
N ASP A 9 -2.15 13.01 5.27
CA ASP A 9 -1.10 12.08 5.61
C ASP A 9 -0.57 11.48 4.32
N VAL A 10 0.72 11.14 4.33
CA VAL A 10 1.41 10.64 3.15
C VAL A 10 1.93 9.25 3.50
N TYR A 11 1.41 8.23 2.83
CA TYR A 11 1.94 6.89 2.96
C TYR A 11 2.55 6.39 1.66
N LYS A 12 3.62 5.63 1.81
CA LYS A 12 4.36 5.01 0.72
C LYS A 12 3.91 3.56 0.56
N ARG A 13 4.06 3.05 -0.65
CA ARG A 13 3.87 1.63 -0.90
C ARG A 13 5.20 0.97 -1.25
N GLN A 14 5.42 -0.21 -0.69
CA GLN A 14 6.61 -1.01 -0.91
C GLN A 14 6.23 -2.44 -1.29
N ILE A 15 7.15 -3.17 -1.91
CA ILE A 15 6.94 -4.58 -2.24
C ILE A 15 7.34 -5.43 -1.04
N TYR A 16 6.48 -6.35 -0.66
CA TYR A 16 6.71 -7.28 0.44
C TYR A 16 6.55 -8.73 -0.01
N GLY A 17 7.27 -9.59 0.66
CA GLY A 17 7.15 -11.05 0.59
C GLY A 17 7.31 -11.67 1.96
N SER A 18 6.81 -12.89 2.17
CA SER A 18 7.12 -13.61 3.41
C SER A 18 8.51 -14.24 3.36
N PRO A 19 9.21 -14.40 4.50
CA PRO A 19 10.47 -15.13 4.55
C PRO A 19 10.35 -16.51 3.92
N LYS A 20 9.31 -17.27 4.27
CA LYS A 20 9.03 -18.61 3.73
C LYS A 20 8.94 -18.63 2.20
N TYR A 21 8.29 -17.63 1.61
CA TYR A 21 8.22 -17.53 0.15
C TYR A 21 9.58 -17.22 -0.47
N LEU A 22 10.31 -16.29 0.14
CA LEU A 22 11.61 -15.82 -0.37
C LEU A 22 12.71 -16.86 -0.20
N GLU A 23 12.68 -17.68 0.85
CA GLU A 23 13.58 -18.83 1.03
C GLU A 23 13.42 -19.85 -0.10
N LYS A 24 12.18 -20.10 -0.52
CA LYS A 24 11.86 -21.05 -1.59
C LYS A 24 12.15 -20.50 -2.99
N HIS A 25 11.92 -19.22 -3.24
CA HIS A 25 11.95 -18.62 -4.58
C HIS A 25 13.14 -17.67 -4.81
N GLY A 26 13.94 -17.42 -3.77
CA GLY A 26 15.06 -16.50 -3.77
C GLY A 26 14.65 -15.05 -3.46
N PHE A 27 15.63 -14.24 -3.03
CA PHE A 27 15.46 -12.81 -2.81
C PHE A 27 15.72 -12.05 -4.12
N PRO A 28 14.78 -11.24 -4.64
CA PRO A 28 15.03 -10.39 -5.79
C PRO A 28 16.10 -9.34 -5.46
N LYS A 29 17.14 -9.24 -6.27
CA LYS A 29 18.22 -8.25 -6.15
C LYS A 29 18.03 -7.07 -7.11
N SER A 30 17.18 -7.24 -8.09
CA SER A 30 16.87 -6.24 -9.12
C SER A 30 15.41 -6.30 -9.53
N THR A 31 14.94 -5.25 -10.21
CA THR A 31 13.57 -5.21 -10.75
C THR A 31 13.32 -6.29 -11.80
N SER A 32 14.36 -6.73 -12.52
CA SER A 32 14.25 -7.83 -13.49
C SER A 32 14.03 -9.18 -12.82
N ASP A 33 14.55 -9.39 -11.61
CA ASP A 33 14.33 -10.63 -10.86
C ASP A 33 12.87 -10.83 -10.48
N LEU A 34 12.12 -9.74 -10.33
CA LEU A 34 10.69 -9.78 -10.06
C LEU A 34 9.89 -10.57 -11.12
N ASN A 35 10.47 -10.79 -12.32
CA ASN A 35 9.83 -11.59 -13.37
C ASN A 35 9.76 -13.08 -13.03
N LYS A 36 10.59 -13.54 -12.09
CA LYS A 36 10.63 -14.94 -11.62
C LYS A 36 9.67 -15.18 -10.45
N HIS A 37 9.02 -14.14 -9.95
CA HIS A 37 8.18 -14.20 -8.77
C HIS A 37 6.69 -14.14 -9.09
N SER A 38 5.90 -14.82 -8.25
CA SER A 38 4.45 -14.73 -8.26
C SER A 38 4.00 -13.44 -7.60
N PHE A 39 3.02 -12.76 -8.20
CA PHE A 39 2.45 -11.54 -7.66
C PHE A 39 1.00 -11.72 -7.26
N ILE A 40 0.63 -11.05 -6.16
CA ILE A 40 -0.75 -10.86 -5.73
C ILE A 40 -1.10 -9.41 -6.01
N SER A 41 -2.27 -9.15 -6.57
CA SER A 41 -2.71 -7.79 -6.89
C SER A 41 -4.08 -7.47 -6.32
N PHE A 42 -4.39 -6.18 -6.29
CA PHE A 42 -5.74 -5.72 -5.96
C PHE A 42 -6.72 -6.16 -7.05
N GLY A 43 -7.89 -6.67 -6.64
CA GLY A 43 -8.92 -7.19 -7.56
C GLY A 43 -9.58 -6.09 -8.39
N ARG A 44 -10.02 -6.44 -9.59
CA ARG A 44 -10.86 -5.56 -10.42
C ARG A 44 -12.32 -5.64 -9.94
N GLY A 45 -13.04 -4.52 -10.03
CA GLY A 45 -14.48 -4.45 -9.73
C GLY A 45 -14.85 -3.69 -8.47
N ALA A 46 -13.91 -3.42 -7.57
CA ALA A 46 -14.07 -2.41 -6.53
C ALA A 46 -13.24 -1.17 -6.88
N PRO A 47 -13.71 0.04 -6.58
CA PRO A 47 -12.86 1.23 -6.65
C PRO A 47 -11.62 0.99 -5.80
N SER A 48 -10.44 1.06 -6.42
CA SER A 48 -9.20 0.96 -5.64
C SER A 48 -9.09 2.22 -4.78
N PRO A 49 -8.93 2.09 -3.46
CA PRO A 49 -8.74 3.25 -2.59
C PRO A 49 -7.39 3.93 -2.83
N VAL A 50 -6.55 3.35 -3.68
CA VAL A 50 -5.19 3.83 -3.93
C VAL A 50 -4.96 4.08 -5.41
N TYR A 51 -4.26 5.18 -5.70
CA TYR A 51 -3.80 5.49 -7.05
C TYR A 51 -2.79 4.45 -7.52
N ASN A 52 -2.89 4.02 -8.79
CA ASN A 52 -1.99 3.06 -9.44
C ASN A 52 -1.70 1.79 -8.60
N PRO A 53 -2.71 0.95 -8.29
CA PRO A 53 -2.53 -0.24 -7.44
C PRO A 53 -1.59 -1.28 -8.05
N ASP A 54 -1.43 -1.26 -9.37
CA ASP A 54 -0.67 -2.25 -10.14
C ASP A 54 0.78 -1.80 -10.46
N TRP A 55 1.30 -0.75 -9.81
CA TRP A 55 2.63 -0.22 -10.13
C TRP A 55 3.74 -1.28 -10.06
N ALA A 56 3.71 -2.13 -9.03
CA ALA A 56 4.70 -3.19 -8.84
C ALA A 56 4.66 -4.26 -9.95
N LEU A 57 3.48 -4.46 -10.57
CA LEU A 57 3.34 -5.38 -11.69
C LEU A 57 4.03 -4.89 -12.96
N LYS A 58 4.26 -3.59 -13.07
CA LYS A 58 4.89 -2.96 -14.24
C LYS A 58 6.36 -2.61 -14.01
N LEU A 59 6.80 -2.60 -12.76
CA LEU A 59 8.12 -2.18 -12.36
C LEU A 59 9.22 -3.00 -13.05
N GLY A 60 10.07 -2.36 -13.88
CA GLY A 60 11.17 -3.01 -14.58
C GLY A 60 10.75 -3.99 -15.69
N THR A 61 9.49 -3.93 -16.15
CA THR A 61 9.04 -4.71 -17.30
C THR A 61 9.27 -3.92 -18.60
N LYS A 62 9.48 -4.65 -19.71
CA LYS A 62 9.51 -4.04 -21.05
C LYS A 62 8.10 -3.56 -21.41
N ASP A 63 8.00 -2.39 -22.04
CA ASP A 63 6.77 -1.79 -22.56
C ASP A 63 5.64 -1.66 -21.51
N ASN A 64 5.98 -1.50 -20.23
CA ASN A 64 5.01 -1.43 -19.13
C ASN A 64 4.02 -2.62 -19.07
N LYS A 65 4.41 -3.77 -19.62
CA LYS A 65 3.59 -4.98 -19.61
C LYS A 65 3.41 -5.48 -18.18
N LYS A 66 2.16 -5.65 -17.76
CA LYS A 66 1.87 -6.16 -16.41
C LYS A 66 2.28 -7.62 -16.27
N ARG A 67 2.97 -7.94 -15.17
CA ARG A 67 3.21 -9.34 -14.76
C ARG A 67 1.90 -10.05 -14.50
N LYS A 68 1.88 -11.36 -14.74
CA LYS A 68 0.74 -12.20 -14.36
C LYS A 68 0.63 -12.25 -12.83
N THR A 69 -0.61 -12.26 -12.34
CA THR A 69 -0.91 -12.42 -10.93
C THR A 69 -1.46 -13.80 -10.66
N VAL A 70 -1.05 -14.41 -9.56
CA VAL A 70 -1.55 -15.73 -9.12
C VAL A 70 -2.83 -15.60 -8.31
N MET A 71 -3.04 -14.46 -7.68
CA MET A 71 -4.21 -14.16 -6.87
C MET A 71 -4.60 -12.69 -6.99
N LYS A 72 -5.90 -12.41 -6.88
CA LYS A 72 -6.46 -11.05 -6.79
C LYS A 72 -7.34 -10.95 -5.56
N VAL A 73 -7.13 -9.88 -4.78
CA VAL A 73 -7.83 -9.63 -3.52
C VAL A 73 -8.34 -8.19 -3.53
N ASN A 74 -9.55 -7.95 -3.09
CA ASN A 74 -10.16 -6.62 -3.05
C ASN A 74 -10.05 -5.91 -1.69
N SER A 75 -9.13 -6.36 -0.85
CA SER A 75 -8.86 -5.80 0.48
C SER A 75 -7.35 -5.67 0.69
N VAL A 76 -6.90 -4.53 1.21
CA VAL A 76 -5.49 -4.30 1.55
C VAL A 76 -5.03 -5.27 2.64
N TYR A 77 -5.90 -5.51 3.64
CA TYR A 77 -5.63 -6.48 4.69
C TYR A 77 -5.58 -7.92 4.15
N GLY A 78 -6.45 -8.26 3.20
CA GLY A 78 -6.40 -9.55 2.51
C GLY A 78 -5.11 -9.74 1.71
N LEU A 79 -4.56 -8.67 1.10
CA LEU A 79 -3.23 -8.71 0.46
C LEU A 79 -2.13 -9.02 1.48
N LEU A 80 -2.15 -8.39 2.65
CA LEU A 80 -1.20 -8.65 3.74
C LEU A 80 -1.24 -10.12 4.15
N LEU A 81 -2.43 -10.66 4.43
CA LEU A 81 -2.60 -12.07 4.82
C LEU A 81 -2.09 -13.04 3.75
N ALA A 82 -2.36 -12.75 2.48
CA ALA A 82 -1.88 -13.58 1.37
C ALA A 82 -0.35 -13.54 1.23
N VAL A 83 0.29 -12.39 1.47
CA VAL A 83 1.75 -12.28 1.53
C VAL A 83 2.31 -13.09 2.71
N GLN A 84 1.76 -12.92 3.91
CA GLN A 84 2.17 -13.67 5.11
C GLN A 84 2.04 -15.18 4.93
N SER A 85 1.02 -15.63 4.20
CA SER A 85 0.78 -17.04 3.88
C SER A 85 1.75 -17.60 2.83
N GLY A 86 2.62 -16.77 2.23
CA GLY A 86 3.62 -17.22 1.27
C GLY A 86 3.08 -17.46 -0.14
N VAL A 87 1.95 -16.86 -0.52
CA VAL A 87 1.36 -17.00 -1.86
C VAL A 87 2.21 -16.29 -2.93
N GLY A 88 2.86 -15.15 -2.56
CA GLY A 88 3.67 -14.38 -3.48
C GLY A 88 4.04 -13.01 -2.93
N LEU A 89 4.50 -12.13 -3.82
CA LEU A 89 4.82 -10.75 -3.54
C LEU A 89 3.61 -9.85 -3.76
N ALA A 90 3.47 -8.80 -2.94
CA ALA A 90 2.48 -7.75 -3.17
C ALA A 90 3.04 -6.37 -2.80
N ALA A 91 2.46 -5.33 -3.42
CA ALA A 91 2.67 -3.96 -2.99
C ALA A 91 1.70 -3.62 -1.84
N LEU A 92 2.25 -3.32 -0.67
CA LEU A 92 1.50 -2.98 0.52
C LEU A 92 1.85 -1.55 0.97
N PRO A 93 0.89 -0.79 1.49
CA PRO A 93 1.17 0.48 2.13
C PRO A 93 1.91 0.28 3.47
N ASP A 94 2.78 1.21 3.80
CA ASP A 94 3.62 1.17 5.01
C ASP A 94 2.79 1.10 6.31
N TYR A 95 1.70 1.86 6.41
CA TYR A 95 0.85 1.87 7.60
C TYR A 95 0.29 0.49 8.01
N ILE A 96 0.10 -0.44 7.06
CA ILE A 96 -0.40 -1.78 7.38
C ILE A 96 0.73 -2.77 7.68
N THR A 97 1.97 -2.40 7.38
CA THR A 97 3.13 -3.30 7.50
C THR A 97 3.94 -3.06 8.77
N VAL A 98 3.67 -1.98 9.50
CA VAL A 98 4.32 -1.67 10.78
C VAL A 98 4.08 -2.81 11.78
N ASN A 99 5.17 -3.29 12.39
CA ASN A 99 5.15 -4.37 13.38
C ASN A 99 4.50 -5.69 12.90
N GLN A 100 4.39 -5.90 11.57
CA GLN A 100 3.86 -7.14 11.06
C GLN A 100 4.92 -8.23 11.01
N PRO A 101 4.71 -9.34 11.72
CA PRO A 101 5.58 -10.49 11.62
C PRO A 101 5.46 -11.15 10.25
N ASN A 102 6.46 -11.94 9.87
CA ASN A 102 6.41 -12.81 8.68
C ASN A 102 6.26 -12.07 7.33
N ILE A 103 6.66 -10.80 7.26
CA ILE A 103 6.86 -10.09 6.00
C ILE A 103 8.19 -9.36 6.02
N VAL A 104 8.82 -9.28 4.86
CA VAL A 104 10.05 -8.51 4.65
C VAL A 104 9.93 -7.65 3.40
N LYS A 105 10.53 -6.48 3.47
CA LYS A 105 10.58 -5.53 2.36
C LYS A 105 11.49 -6.08 1.26
N VAL A 106 10.99 -6.11 0.04
CA VAL A 106 11.71 -6.55 -1.16
C VAL A 106 12.14 -5.33 -1.95
N LEU A 107 13.41 -5.26 -2.36
CA LEU A 107 14.01 -4.12 -3.05
C LEU A 107 13.79 -2.80 -2.26
N PRO A 108 14.31 -2.67 -1.04
CA PRO A 108 13.99 -1.56 -0.13
C PRO A 108 14.35 -0.18 -0.69
N ASN A 109 15.30 -0.11 -1.63
CA ASN A 109 15.72 1.14 -2.28
C ASN A 109 14.77 1.62 -3.39
N ILE A 110 13.72 0.85 -3.69
CA ILE A 110 12.75 1.22 -4.71
C ILE A 110 11.48 1.70 -4.01
N GLU A 111 11.26 2.99 -4.07
CA GLU A 111 10.05 3.60 -3.53
C GLU A 111 8.89 3.45 -4.51
N GLY A 112 7.75 3.04 -4.00
CA GLY A 112 6.49 2.99 -4.73
C GLY A 112 5.78 4.34 -4.74
N PRO A 113 4.64 4.44 -5.44
CA PRO A 113 3.85 5.64 -5.46
C PRO A 113 3.40 6.07 -4.07
N ILE A 114 3.48 7.37 -3.84
CA ILE A 114 2.99 8.03 -2.66
C ILE A 114 1.47 8.20 -2.79
N THR A 115 0.76 8.04 -1.71
CA THR A 115 -0.68 8.29 -1.62
C THR A 115 -0.96 9.25 -0.47
N GLU A 116 -1.72 10.30 -0.75
CA GLU A 116 -2.15 11.26 0.24
C GLU A 116 -3.54 10.88 0.76
N ALA A 117 -3.71 10.88 2.07
CA ALA A 117 -4.99 10.70 2.73
C ALA A 117 -5.50 12.06 3.21
N HIS A 118 -6.74 12.42 2.87
CA HIS A 118 -7.34 13.70 3.24
C HIS A 118 -8.55 13.51 4.13
N PHE A 119 -8.59 14.24 5.24
CA PHE A 119 -9.81 14.39 6.03
C PHE A 119 -10.68 15.48 5.39
N VAL A 120 -11.82 15.08 4.85
CA VAL A 120 -12.71 15.96 4.07
C VAL A 120 -14.04 16.14 4.78
N TYR A 121 -14.53 17.38 4.84
CA TYR A 121 -15.81 17.74 5.43
C TYR A 121 -16.46 18.93 4.70
N PRO A 122 -17.79 19.09 4.75
CA PRO A 122 -18.48 20.23 4.15
C PRO A 122 -17.99 21.55 4.75
N GLN A 123 -17.85 22.59 3.92
CA GLN A 123 -17.38 23.91 4.37
C GLN A 123 -18.25 24.49 5.51
N SER A 124 -19.54 24.20 5.52
CA SER A 124 -20.47 24.60 6.59
C SER A 124 -20.13 23.99 7.95
N MET A 125 -19.36 22.91 7.99
CA MET A 125 -18.95 22.23 9.22
C MET A 125 -17.56 22.67 9.73
N LYS A 126 -16.89 23.58 9.04
CA LYS A 126 -15.53 24.03 9.37
C LYS A 126 -15.40 24.52 10.83
N ASN A 127 -16.41 25.23 11.35
CA ASN A 127 -16.40 25.80 12.69
C ASN A 127 -17.16 24.95 13.73
N VAL A 128 -17.58 23.75 13.37
CA VAL A 128 -18.27 22.83 14.29
C VAL A 128 -17.26 22.21 15.24
N ALA A 129 -17.41 22.43 16.53
CA ALA A 129 -16.45 22.04 17.57
C ALA A 129 -16.10 20.53 17.54
N ARG A 130 -17.11 19.65 17.34
CA ARG A 130 -16.88 18.20 17.23
C ARG A 130 -16.03 17.81 16.01
N VAL A 131 -16.19 18.51 14.88
CA VAL A 131 -15.39 18.26 13.67
C VAL A 131 -13.96 18.72 13.90
N GLN A 132 -13.77 19.86 14.53
CA GLN A 132 -12.43 20.36 14.88
C GLN A 132 -11.74 19.45 15.91
N ALA A 133 -12.46 19.02 16.95
CA ALA A 133 -11.92 18.11 17.96
C ALA A 133 -11.49 16.78 17.32
N PHE A 134 -12.33 16.19 16.46
CA PHE A 134 -11.98 14.96 15.75
C PHE A 134 -10.81 15.15 14.78
N ARG A 135 -10.78 16.24 14.03
CA ARG A 135 -9.65 16.59 13.17
C ARG A 135 -8.34 16.68 13.97
N ASN A 136 -8.35 17.43 15.08
CA ASN A 136 -7.16 17.62 15.92
C ASN A 136 -6.70 16.28 16.54
N PHE A 137 -7.62 15.42 16.93
CA PHE A 137 -7.33 14.08 17.38
C PHE A 137 -6.65 13.24 16.28
N LEU A 138 -7.18 13.28 15.05
CA LEU A 138 -6.56 12.57 13.92
C LEU A 138 -5.14 13.09 13.66
N TYR A 139 -4.93 14.39 13.66
CA TYR A 139 -3.59 14.98 13.48
C TYR A 139 -2.61 14.52 14.55
N SER A 140 -3.03 14.55 15.82
CA SER A 140 -2.19 14.09 16.92
C SER A 140 -1.83 12.61 16.76
N LYS A 141 -2.78 11.76 16.32
CA LYS A 141 -2.50 10.33 16.13
C LYS A 141 -1.62 10.05 14.91
N ILE A 142 -1.82 10.76 13.83
CA ILE A 142 -1.01 10.63 12.61
C ILE A 142 0.44 11.05 12.88
N SER A 143 0.65 12.13 13.63
CA SER A 143 2.01 12.59 13.98
C SER A 143 2.78 11.63 14.89
N GLU A 144 2.09 10.70 15.56
CA GLU A 144 2.70 9.63 16.35
C GLU A 144 3.16 8.44 15.49
N TRP A 145 2.75 8.38 14.21
CA TRP A 145 3.09 7.28 13.33
C TRP A 145 4.45 7.52 12.67
N GLU A 146 5.41 6.67 13.00
CA GLU A 146 6.70 6.56 12.32
C GLU A 146 6.62 5.41 11.30
N PHE A 147 6.71 5.72 10.00
CA PHE A 147 6.69 4.75 8.90
C PHE A 147 8.08 4.55 8.27
#